data_9a41cd1dbd0dbd5ab5869c0137a01b41
#
_entry.id   9a41cd1dbd0dbd5ab5869c0137a01b41
#
_cell.length_a   1.000
_cell.length_b   1.000
_cell.length_c   1.000
_cell.angle_alpha   90.00
_cell.angle_beta   90.00
_cell.angle_gamma   90.00
#
_symmetry.space_group_name_H-M   'P 1'
#
loop_
_entity.id
_entity.type
_entity.pdbx_description
1 polymer ?
#
loop_
_entity_poly.entity_id
_entity_poly.type
_entity_poly.pdbx_seq_one_letter_code
_entity_poly.pdbx_strand_id
1 'polypeptide(L)'
;MNKIGIVMLLSFVIVACNSAKKDTNKENKIVENTYSSFGDTVSASDYLSSNDALSNYKALKLGDTINLKFNASIKEVCSKKGCWMTLPAGNDDETIMVRFKDYGFFMPLDAAGKEVIVAGKAFVNEVSVADLKHYAEDAGKSPEEIANISEPVMEFAFEANGVLLKK
;
A
#
# COMPACT_ATOMS: atom_id res chain seq x y z
N MET A 1 75.31 -31.97 -13.11
CA MET A 1 74.77 -30.64 -12.98
C MET A 1 73.30 -30.67 -13.44
N ASN A 2 72.39 -30.95 -12.52
CA ASN A 2 70.94 -31.17 -12.83
C ASN A 2 70.20 -29.88 -12.56
N LYS A 3 69.52 -29.39 -13.58
CA LYS A 3 68.55 -28.30 -13.48
C LYS A 3 67.16 -28.90 -13.30
N ILE A 4 66.61 -28.82 -12.08
CA ILE A 4 65.23 -29.18 -11.78
C ILE A 4 64.35 -27.97 -12.08
N GLY A 5 63.50 -28.06 -13.09
CA GLY A 5 62.48 -27.05 -13.41
C GLY A 5 61.25 -27.30 -12.54
N ILE A 6 60.91 -26.33 -11.70
CA ILE A 6 59.68 -26.32 -10.95
C ILE A 6 58.54 -25.80 -11.85
N VAL A 7 57.61 -26.68 -12.21
CA VAL A 7 56.38 -26.31 -12.89
C VAL A 7 55.39 -25.90 -11.83
N MET A 8 55.11 -24.60 -11.73
CA MET A 8 54.13 -24.01 -10.85
C MET A 8 52.74 -24.14 -11.49
N LEU A 9 51.97 -25.11 -11.03
CA LEU A 9 50.56 -25.29 -11.47
C LEU A 9 49.69 -24.19 -10.85
N LEU A 10 49.28 -23.22 -11.65
CA LEU A 10 48.35 -22.15 -11.26
C LEU A 10 46.91 -22.71 -11.30
N SER A 11 46.39 -23.11 -10.13
CA SER A 11 45.03 -23.56 -9.98
C SER A 11 44.07 -22.34 -10.06
N PHE A 12 43.39 -22.20 -11.18
CA PHE A 12 42.36 -21.19 -11.41
C PHE A 12 41.07 -21.63 -10.68
N VAL A 13 40.83 -21.10 -9.50
CA VAL A 13 39.56 -21.30 -8.79
C VAL A 13 38.50 -20.40 -9.45
N ILE A 14 37.65 -21.01 -10.28
CA ILE A 14 36.46 -20.33 -10.82
C ILE A 14 35.43 -20.29 -9.72
N VAL A 15 35.30 -19.13 -9.03
CA VAL A 15 34.17 -18.85 -8.16
C VAL A 15 32.95 -18.61 -9.06
N ALA A 16 32.14 -19.65 -9.22
CA ALA A 16 30.83 -19.53 -9.85
C ALA A 16 29.93 -18.73 -8.89
N CYS A 17 29.76 -17.44 -9.16
CA CYS A 17 28.66 -16.66 -8.59
C CYS A 17 27.33 -17.25 -9.04
N ASN A 18 26.77 -18.09 -8.20
CA ASN A 18 25.39 -18.58 -8.37
C ASN A 18 24.45 -17.43 -8.01
N SER A 19 24.18 -16.53 -8.96
CA SER A 19 23.09 -15.56 -8.84
C SER A 19 21.79 -16.35 -8.77
N ALA A 20 21.24 -16.50 -7.57
CA ALA A 20 19.92 -17.04 -7.37
C ALA A 20 18.92 -16.17 -8.16
N LYS A 21 18.54 -16.61 -9.35
CA LYS A 21 17.37 -16.11 -10.04
C LYS A 21 16.19 -16.41 -9.14
N LYS A 22 15.70 -15.41 -8.43
CA LYS A 22 14.45 -15.47 -7.68
C LYS A 22 13.39 -15.99 -8.66
N ASP A 23 12.74 -17.10 -8.33
CA ASP A 23 11.78 -17.79 -9.20
C ASP A 23 10.52 -16.93 -9.40
N THR A 24 10.62 -15.90 -10.22
CA THR A 24 9.56 -14.96 -10.60
C THR A 24 8.31 -15.70 -11.12
N ASN A 25 8.51 -16.86 -11.74
CA ASN A 25 7.43 -17.64 -12.32
C ASN A 25 6.57 -18.37 -11.25
N LYS A 26 7.17 -18.75 -10.12
CA LYS A 26 6.47 -19.38 -9.00
C LYS A 26 5.67 -18.36 -8.20
N GLU A 27 6.24 -17.18 -8.00
CA GLU A 27 5.59 -16.06 -7.31
C GLU A 27 4.38 -15.55 -8.10
N ASN A 28 4.50 -15.32 -9.40
CA ASN A 28 3.38 -14.92 -10.26
C ASN A 28 2.23 -15.93 -10.24
N LYS A 29 2.51 -17.23 -10.27
CA LYS A 29 1.47 -18.26 -10.23
C LYS A 29 0.75 -18.32 -8.87
N ILE A 30 1.44 -18.04 -7.76
CA ILE A 30 0.82 -17.95 -6.42
C ILE A 30 -0.07 -16.70 -6.37
N VAL A 31 0.40 -15.56 -6.86
CA VAL A 31 -0.39 -14.33 -6.92
C VAL A 31 -1.68 -14.53 -7.71
N GLU A 32 -1.61 -15.07 -8.93
CA GLU A 32 -2.79 -15.32 -9.77
C GLU A 32 -3.82 -16.26 -9.12
N ASN A 33 -3.37 -17.27 -8.35
CA ASN A 33 -4.28 -18.21 -7.69
C ASN A 33 -4.91 -17.64 -6.41
N THR A 34 -4.22 -16.76 -5.69
CA THR A 34 -4.62 -16.27 -4.37
C THR A 34 -5.27 -14.89 -4.44
N TYR A 35 -4.88 -14.07 -5.40
CA TYR A 35 -5.29 -12.67 -5.49
C TYR A 35 -5.89 -12.33 -6.86
N SER A 36 -6.80 -11.37 -6.86
CA SER A 36 -7.17 -10.58 -8.04
C SER A 36 -6.33 -9.30 -8.06
N SER A 37 -5.73 -8.97 -9.20
CA SER A 37 -4.85 -7.79 -9.35
C SER A 37 -5.60 -6.65 -10.01
N PHE A 38 -5.39 -5.42 -9.51
CA PHE A 38 -5.96 -4.18 -10.03
C PHE A 38 -4.86 -3.12 -10.15
N GLY A 39 -4.87 -2.34 -11.24
CA GLY A 39 -3.83 -1.35 -11.52
C GLY A 39 -2.48 -1.97 -11.88
N ASP A 40 -1.40 -1.36 -11.43
CA ASP A 40 -0.02 -1.82 -11.67
C ASP A 40 0.26 -3.15 -10.97
N THR A 41 1.23 -3.91 -11.51
CA THR A 41 1.64 -5.18 -10.91
C THR A 41 2.24 -4.97 -9.52
N VAL A 42 1.70 -5.67 -8.53
CA VAL A 42 2.14 -5.68 -7.13
C VAL A 42 2.67 -7.06 -6.77
N SER A 43 3.84 -7.12 -6.12
CA SER A 43 4.35 -8.36 -5.52
C SER A 43 3.63 -8.65 -4.20
N ALA A 44 3.28 -9.91 -3.97
CA ALA A 44 2.67 -10.38 -2.72
C ALA A 44 3.70 -10.64 -1.61
N SER A 45 4.95 -10.23 -1.77
CA SER A 45 6.03 -10.31 -0.77
C SER A 45 6.48 -8.92 -0.32
N ASP A 46 7.21 -8.87 0.78
CA ASP A 46 7.89 -7.67 1.29
C ASP A 46 6.95 -6.47 1.51
N TYR A 47 5.79 -6.70 2.11
CA TYR A 47 4.84 -5.67 2.53
C TYR A 47 4.88 -5.46 4.05
N LEU A 48 4.52 -4.27 4.48
CA LEU A 48 4.36 -3.92 5.88
C LEU A 48 3.01 -4.41 6.43
N SER A 49 2.92 -4.59 7.74
CA SER A 49 1.62 -4.68 8.40
C SER A 49 0.91 -3.31 8.45
N SER A 50 -0.41 -3.28 8.69
CA SER A 50 -1.13 -2.01 8.87
C SER A 50 -0.62 -1.21 10.07
N ASN A 51 -0.12 -1.87 11.13
CA ASN A 51 0.50 -1.21 12.28
C ASN A 51 1.82 -0.53 11.91
N ASP A 52 2.67 -1.18 11.10
CA ASP A 52 3.92 -0.60 10.63
C ASP A 52 3.64 0.56 9.65
N ALA A 53 2.61 0.43 8.82
CA ALA A 53 2.15 1.50 7.95
C ALA A 53 1.70 2.73 8.76
N LEU A 54 0.92 2.54 9.85
CA LEU A 54 0.51 3.62 10.76
C LEU A 54 1.72 4.34 11.35
N SER A 55 2.76 3.61 11.74
CA SER A 55 4.00 4.20 12.29
C SER A 55 4.67 5.13 11.28
N ASN A 56 4.63 4.78 9.98
CA ASN A 56 5.11 5.64 8.91
C ASN A 56 4.22 6.89 8.73
N TYR A 57 2.89 6.73 8.76
CA TYR A 57 1.96 7.87 8.66
C TYR A 57 2.14 8.89 9.78
N LYS A 58 2.34 8.44 11.02
CA LYS A 58 2.56 9.33 12.19
C LYS A 58 3.86 10.14 12.10
N ALA A 59 4.80 9.75 11.26
CA ALA A 59 6.02 10.50 11.00
C ALA A 59 5.85 11.55 9.88
N LEU A 60 4.78 11.48 9.06
CA LEU A 60 4.55 12.40 7.95
C LEU A 60 4.03 13.75 8.42
N LYS A 61 4.45 14.78 7.72
CA LYS A 61 3.92 16.15 7.82
C LYS A 61 3.12 16.47 6.58
N LEU A 62 2.30 17.51 6.66
CA LEU A 62 1.59 18.03 5.50
C LEU A 62 2.56 18.37 4.37
N GLY A 63 2.31 17.84 3.17
CA GLY A 63 3.16 17.95 2.00
C GLY A 63 4.18 16.82 1.82
N ASP A 64 4.44 16.00 2.84
CA ASP A 64 5.27 14.82 2.70
C ASP A 64 4.56 13.73 1.90
N THR A 65 5.35 12.97 1.13
CA THR A 65 4.87 11.81 0.39
C THR A 65 5.92 10.71 0.42
N ILE A 66 5.53 9.49 0.78
CA ILE A 66 6.40 8.32 0.78
C ILE A 66 5.77 7.16 0.01
N ASN A 67 6.61 6.30 -0.56
CA ASN A 67 6.13 5.06 -1.17
C ASN A 67 5.97 3.99 -0.09
N LEU A 68 4.79 3.38 0.00
CA LEU A 68 4.51 2.26 0.90
C LEU A 68 3.90 1.10 0.14
N LYS A 69 4.11 -0.09 0.69
CA LYS A 69 3.38 -1.30 0.36
C LYS A 69 3.00 -1.99 1.67
N PHE A 70 1.71 -2.20 1.91
CA PHE A 70 1.22 -2.80 3.16
C PHE A 70 -0.04 -3.63 2.94
N ASN A 71 -0.33 -4.52 3.89
CA ASN A 71 -1.56 -5.28 3.90
C ASN A 71 -2.54 -4.74 4.95
N ALA A 72 -3.83 -4.87 4.64
CA ALA A 72 -4.93 -4.56 5.56
C ALA A 72 -6.21 -5.28 5.13
N SER A 73 -7.24 -5.26 5.98
CA SER A 73 -8.60 -5.63 5.57
C SER A 73 -9.37 -4.38 5.15
N ILE A 74 -10.11 -4.44 4.04
CA ILE A 74 -10.93 -3.31 3.58
C ILE A 74 -12.06 -3.06 4.58
N LYS A 75 -12.16 -1.84 5.09
CA LYS A 75 -13.25 -1.43 5.99
C LYS A 75 -14.49 -1.07 5.18
N GLU A 76 -14.34 -0.23 4.18
CA GLU A 76 -15.42 0.23 3.32
C GLU A 76 -14.95 0.38 1.86
N VAL A 77 -15.90 0.29 0.93
CA VAL A 77 -15.72 0.55 -0.50
C VAL A 77 -16.81 1.49 -0.98
N CYS A 78 -16.48 2.40 -1.87
CA CYS A 78 -17.45 3.27 -2.54
C CYS A 78 -18.61 2.46 -3.12
N SER A 79 -19.81 2.61 -2.57
CA SER A 79 -21.00 1.84 -2.95
C SER A 79 -21.50 2.10 -4.37
N LYS A 80 -21.11 3.22 -4.99
CA LYS A 80 -21.55 3.55 -6.35
C LYS A 80 -20.78 2.78 -7.41
N LYS A 81 -19.44 2.71 -7.33
CA LYS A 81 -18.61 2.06 -8.36
C LYS A 81 -17.22 1.62 -7.87
N GLY A 82 -16.97 1.58 -6.56
CA GLY A 82 -15.69 1.14 -6.02
C GLY A 82 -14.51 2.07 -6.27
N CYS A 83 -14.77 3.38 -6.46
CA CYS A 83 -13.74 4.36 -6.86
C CYS A 83 -12.82 4.84 -5.72
N TRP A 84 -13.08 4.42 -4.50
CA TRP A 84 -12.24 4.57 -3.31
C TRP A 84 -12.52 3.44 -2.34
N MET A 85 -11.64 3.23 -1.40
CA MET A 85 -11.84 2.35 -0.25
C MET A 85 -11.20 2.96 1.00
N THR A 86 -11.59 2.49 2.16
CA THR A 86 -10.93 2.81 3.44
C THR A 86 -10.27 1.57 4.02
N LEU A 87 -9.08 1.76 4.57
CA LEU A 87 -8.31 0.74 5.27
C LEU A 87 -8.09 1.18 6.72
N PRO A 88 -8.05 0.27 7.71
CA PRO A 88 -7.66 0.63 9.06
C PRO A 88 -6.18 1.02 9.10
N ALA A 89 -5.87 2.06 9.84
CA ALA A 89 -4.51 2.47 10.16
C ALA A 89 -4.11 1.87 11.51
N GLY A 90 -3.62 0.66 11.50
CA GLY A 90 -3.22 -0.07 12.70
C GLY A 90 -4.39 -0.64 13.49
N ASN A 91 -4.86 0.08 14.48
CA ASN A 91 -6.09 -0.21 15.22
C ASN A 91 -7.30 0.45 14.51
N ASP A 92 -8.51 0.01 14.81
CA ASP A 92 -9.74 0.39 14.08
C ASP A 92 -10.17 1.86 14.21
N ASP A 93 -9.50 2.66 15.06
CA ASP A 93 -9.88 4.04 15.34
C ASP A 93 -9.48 5.03 14.24
N GLU A 94 -8.39 4.77 13.54
CA GLU A 94 -7.88 5.61 12.45
C GLU A 94 -8.05 4.89 11.11
N THR A 95 -8.37 5.64 10.07
CA THR A 95 -8.56 5.10 8.72
C THR A 95 -7.67 5.79 7.71
N ILE A 96 -7.27 5.03 6.68
CA ILE A 96 -6.55 5.53 5.51
C ILE A 96 -7.54 5.59 4.36
N MET A 97 -7.76 6.78 3.81
CA MET A 97 -8.55 6.97 2.60
C MET A 97 -7.70 6.59 1.38
N VAL A 98 -8.09 5.55 0.66
CA VAL A 98 -7.39 5.06 -0.52
C VAL A 98 -8.14 5.48 -1.79
N ARG A 99 -7.46 6.23 -2.64
CA ARG A 99 -7.89 6.53 -4.01
C ARG A 99 -6.96 5.85 -5.00
N PHE A 100 -7.43 5.63 -6.20
CA PHE A 100 -6.68 4.91 -7.23
C PHE A 100 -6.06 5.89 -8.22
N LYS A 101 -4.77 5.67 -8.52
CA LYS A 101 -3.98 6.50 -9.39
C LYS A 101 -4.71 6.78 -10.70
N ASP A 102 -4.77 8.05 -11.08
CA ASP A 102 -5.37 8.55 -12.31
C ASP A 102 -6.84 8.10 -12.52
N TYR A 103 -7.51 7.65 -11.45
CA TYR A 103 -8.86 7.05 -11.52
C TYR A 103 -8.92 5.83 -12.47
N GLY A 104 -7.78 5.12 -12.62
CA GLY A 104 -7.52 4.13 -13.66
C GLY A 104 -8.13 2.75 -13.42
N PHE A 105 -8.53 2.44 -12.17
CA PHE A 105 -9.19 1.18 -11.82
C PHE A 105 -10.07 1.36 -10.58
N PHE A 106 -10.92 0.35 -10.33
CA PHE A 106 -11.86 0.37 -9.21
C PHE A 106 -11.91 -0.98 -8.52
N MET A 107 -12.30 -0.97 -7.25
CA MET A 107 -12.51 -2.20 -6.48
C MET A 107 -13.90 -2.78 -6.70
N PRO A 108 -14.07 -4.11 -6.60
CA PRO A 108 -15.39 -4.73 -6.55
C PRO A 108 -16.23 -4.17 -5.39
N LEU A 109 -17.54 -4.01 -5.61
CA LEU A 109 -18.44 -3.46 -4.60
C LEU A 109 -18.60 -4.36 -3.37
N ASP A 110 -18.30 -5.66 -3.53
CA ASP A 110 -18.32 -6.68 -2.47
C ASP A 110 -16.94 -6.89 -1.82
N ALA A 111 -16.00 -5.96 -1.98
CA ALA A 111 -14.64 -6.10 -1.47
C ALA A 111 -14.49 -5.74 0.01
N ALA A 112 -15.50 -5.12 0.64
CA ALA A 112 -15.46 -4.84 2.08
C ALA A 112 -15.26 -6.13 2.89
N GLY A 113 -14.40 -6.08 3.91
CA GLY A 113 -14.01 -7.22 4.74
C GLY A 113 -12.92 -8.13 4.16
N LYS A 114 -12.59 -8.00 2.88
CA LYS A 114 -11.53 -8.81 2.24
C LYS A 114 -10.15 -8.22 2.53
N GLU A 115 -9.14 -9.08 2.54
CA GLU A 115 -7.74 -8.67 2.69
C GLU A 115 -7.19 -8.13 1.37
N VAL A 116 -6.39 -7.06 1.47
CA VAL A 116 -5.66 -6.47 0.35
C VAL A 116 -4.20 -6.26 0.67
N ILE A 117 -3.37 -6.25 -0.38
CA ILE A 117 -2.04 -5.65 -0.36
C ILE A 117 -2.11 -4.45 -1.30
N VAL A 118 -1.80 -3.26 -0.80
CA VAL A 118 -1.79 -2.02 -1.58
C VAL A 118 -0.36 -1.53 -1.75
N ALA A 119 -0.04 -1.01 -2.93
CA ALA A 119 1.24 -0.38 -3.23
C ALA A 119 1.01 0.99 -3.87
N GLY A 120 1.70 2.01 -3.39
CA GLY A 120 1.52 3.37 -3.87
C GLY A 120 2.14 4.43 -2.97
N LYS A 121 1.54 5.60 -2.95
CA LYS A 121 2.00 6.78 -2.21
C LYS A 121 1.15 7.03 -0.99
N ALA A 122 1.79 7.11 0.17
CA ALA A 122 1.19 7.52 1.43
C ALA A 122 1.49 8.99 1.71
N PHE A 123 0.52 9.73 2.17
CA PHE A 123 0.63 11.14 2.52
C PHE A 123 -0.47 11.52 3.51
N VAL A 124 -0.40 12.72 4.06
CA VAL A 124 -1.44 13.29 4.92
C VAL A 124 -2.06 14.49 4.23
N ASN A 125 -3.39 14.56 4.28
CA ASN A 125 -4.17 15.70 3.83
C ASN A 125 -4.70 16.47 5.04
N GLU A 126 -4.89 17.76 4.87
CA GLU A 126 -5.71 18.57 5.76
C GLU A 126 -7.11 18.71 5.15
N VAL A 127 -8.13 18.27 5.87
CA VAL A 127 -9.52 18.51 5.53
C VAL A 127 -9.94 19.81 6.21
N SER A 128 -10.28 20.81 5.42
CA SER A 128 -10.62 22.14 5.94
C SER A 128 -11.91 22.13 6.78
N VAL A 129 -12.06 23.09 7.68
CA VAL A 129 -13.30 23.29 8.44
C VAL A 129 -14.52 23.44 7.53
N ALA A 130 -14.35 24.08 6.36
CA ALA A 130 -15.42 24.26 5.39
C ALA A 130 -15.88 22.92 4.79
N ASP A 131 -14.91 22.05 4.41
CA ASP A 131 -15.21 20.72 3.87
C ASP A 131 -15.81 19.81 4.93
N LEU A 132 -15.30 19.85 6.17
CA LEU A 132 -15.84 19.07 7.29
C LEU A 132 -17.29 19.45 7.57
N LYS A 133 -17.64 20.75 7.56
CA LYS A 133 -19.01 21.23 7.71
C LYS A 133 -19.90 20.76 6.57
N HIS A 134 -19.42 20.85 5.33
CA HIS A 134 -20.14 20.35 4.17
C HIS A 134 -20.42 18.84 4.25
N TYR A 135 -19.42 18.05 4.65
CA TYR A 135 -19.62 16.60 4.87
C TYR A 135 -20.60 16.29 5.99
N ALA A 136 -20.60 17.09 7.07
CA ALA A 136 -21.53 16.94 8.17
C ALA A 136 -22.97 17.30 7.74
N GLU A 137 -23.16 18.33 6.89
CA GLU A 137 -24.44 18.67 6.27
C GLU A 137 -24.96 17.53 5.39
N ASP A 138 -24.11 16.98 4.51
CA ASP A 138 -24.46 15.86 3.62
C ASP A 138 -24.81 14.59 4.42
N ALA A 139 -24.20 14.41 5.59
CA ALA A 139 -24.48 13.33 6.53
C ALA A 139 -25.75 13.58 7.37
N GLY A 140 -26.42 14.71 7.21
CA GLY A 140 -27.65 15.08 7.94
C GLY A 140 -27.42 15.39 9.42
N LYS A 141 -26.22 15.87 9.79
CA LYS A 141 -25.90 16.30 11.15
C LYS A 141 -26.72 17.52 11.55
N SER A 142 -26.94 17.69 12.86
CA SER A 142 -27.67 18.85 13.37
C SER A 142 -26.88 20.16 13.19
N PRO A 143 -27.56 21.32 13.09
CA PRO A 143 -26.89 22.61 13.00
C PRO A 143 -25.91 22.89 14.16
N GLU A 144 -26.19 22.35 15.34
CA GLU A 144 -25.34 22.49 16.53
C GLU A 144 -24.04 21.66 16.37
N GLU A 145 -24.13 20.40 15.89
CA GLU A 145 -22.96 19.57 15.61
C GLU A 145 -22.08 20.21 14.53
N ILE A 146 -22.68 20.77 13.48
CA ILE A 146 -21.96 21.45 12.40
C ILE A 146 -21.28 22.73 12.91
N ALA A 147 -21.94 23.51 13.77
CA ALA A 147 -21.37 24.73 14.35
C ALA A 147 -20.14 24.46 15.21
N ASN A 148 -20.11 23.30 15.89
CA ASN A 148 -18.99 22.87 16.74
C ASN A 148 -17.74 22.44 15.96
N ILE A 149 -17.81 22.25 14.66
CA ILE A 149 -16.63 21.98 13.81
C ILE A 149 -15.84 23.29 13.65
N SER A 150 -14.74 23.40 14.37
CA SER A 150 -13.94 24.63 14.48
C SER A 150 -12.49 24.50 14.03
N GLU A 151 -12.00 23.27 13.89
CA GLU A 151 -10.60 22.99 13.53
C GLU A 151 -10.52 22.02 12.35
N PRO A 152 -9.50 22.14 11.47
CA PRO A 152 -9.27 21.18 10.42
C PRO A 152 -8.81 19.84 10.99
N VAL A 153 -9.03 18.76 10.24
CA VAL A 153 -8.63 17.40 10.61
C VAL A 153 -7.59 16.88 9.64
N MET A 154 -6.53 16.25 10.16
CA MET A 154 -5.56 15.54 9.34
C MET A 154 -6.12 14.17 8.97
N GLU A 155 -6.16 13.87 7.67
CA GLU A 155 -6.59 12.59 7.10
C GLU A 155 -5.40 11.82 6.55
N PHE A 156 -5.26 10.55 6.92
CA PHE A 156 -4.33 9.65 6.26
C PHE A 156 -4.85 9.27 4.88
N ALA A 157 -4.07 9.56 3.87
CA ALA A 157 -4.43 9.35 2.47
C ALA A 157 -3.42 8.44 1.76
N PHE A 158 -3.90 7.69 0.78
CA PHE A 158 -3.10 6.80 -0.04
C PHE A 158 -3.54 6.84 -1.50
N GLU A 159 -2.61 7.11 -2.40
CA GLU A 159 -2.81 6.93 -3.84
C GLU A 159 -2.26 5.57 -4.25
N ALA A 160 -3.15 4.59 -4.45
CA ALA A 160 -2.75 3.25 -4.85
C ALA A 160 -2.43 3.19 -6.33
N ASN A 161 -1.20 2.78 -6.66
CA ASN A 161 -0.80 2.44 -8.03
C ASN A 161 -1.34 1.06 -8.42
N GLY A 162 -1.33 0.11 -7.46
CA GLY A 162 -1.83 -1.24 -7.65
C GLY A 162 -2.32 -1.87 -6.36
N VAL A 163 -3.24 -2.81 -6.49
CA VAL A 163 -3.89 -3.55 -5.40
C VAL A 163 -3.96 -5.02 -5.72
N LEU A 164 -3.61 -5.86 -4.77
CA LEU A 164 -3.92 -7.29 -4.75
C LEU A 164 -5.07 -7.53 -3.77
N LEU A 165 -6.21 -8.00 -4.27
CA LEU A 165 -7.38 -8.37 -3.47
C LEU A 165 -7.40 -9.89 -3.29
N LYS A 166 -7.44 -10.38 -2.07
CA LYS A 166 -7.55 -11.80 -1.76
C LYS A 166 -8.91 -12.34 -2.22
N LYS A 167 -8.89 -13.46 -2.93
CA LYS A 167 -10.08 -14.12 -3.49
C LYS A 167 -10.93 -14.79 -2.42
#